data_1153b99948a912d30a1897d2167d3249
#
_entry.id   1153b99948a912d30a1897d2167d3249
#
_cell.length_a   1.000
_cell.length_b   1.000
_cell.length_c   1.000
_cell.angle_alpha   90.00
_cell.angle_beta   90.00
_cell.angle_gamma   90.00
#
_symmetry.space_group_name_H-M   'P 1'
#
loop_
_entity.id
_entity.type
_entity.pdbx_description
1 polymer ?
#
loop_
_entity_poly.entity_id
_entity_poly.type
_entity_poly.pdbx_seq_one_letter_code
_entity_poly.pdbx_strand_id
1 'polypeptide(L)'
;MENMRIFVVEDDAVIASAVKRSVEAWGCDCRVVQNFRCVLQEFAAYDPQLVLMDITLPFYNGYHWCSEIRKLSKVPVIFLSSASDNMNIVMAINMGG
;
A
#
# COMPACT_ATOMS: atom_id res chain seq x y z
N MET A 1 -4.40 23.49 0.01
CA MET A 1 -3.41 22.54 0.52
C MET A 1 -3.69 21.18 -0.08
N GLU A 2 -2.65 20.53 -0.56
CA GLU A 2 -2.85 19.25 -1.19
C GLU A 2 -3.04 18.17 -0.15
N ASN A 3 -3.89 17.23 -0.46
CA ASN A 3 -4.09 16.10 0.42
C ASN A 3 -2.93 15.14 0.27
N MET A 4 -2.63 14.43 1.33
CA MET A 4 -1.64 13.37 1.27
C MET A 4 -2.20 12.24 0.42
N ARG A 5 -1.38 11.72 -0.47
CA ARG A 5 -1.80 10.62 -1.36
C ARG A 5 -1.32 9.31 -0.77
N ILE A 6 -2.24 8.40 -0.55
CA ILE A 6 -1.95 7.08 0.03
C ILE A 6 -2.30 6.00 -0.97
N PHE A 7 -1.34 5.14 -1.24
CA PHE A 7 -1.50 4.07 -2.22
C PHE A 7 -1.69 2.76 -1.47
N VAL A 8 -2.75 2.04 -1.76
CA VAL A 8 -3.10 0.83 -1.04
C VAL A 8 -2.97 -0.37 -1.95
N VAL A 9 -2.15 -1.33 -1.56
CA VAL A 9 -1.95 -2.57 -2.31
C VAL A 9 -2.56 -3.70 -1.49
N GLU A 10 -3.83 -3.98 -1.75
CA GLU A 10 -4.61 -4.97 -1.03
C GLU A 10 -5.59 -5.59 -2.01
N ASP A 11 -5.59 -6.92 -2.13
CA ASP A 11 -6.46 -7.59 -3.09
C ASP A 11 -7.81 -7.99 -2.52
N ASP A 12 -7.97 -8.00 -1.23
CA ASP A 12 -9.28 -8.28 -0.63
C ASP A 12 -10.12 -7.01 -0.73
N ALA A 13 -11.17 -7.06 -1.53
CA ALA A 13 -11.98 -5.87 -1.80
C ALA A 13 -12.63 -5.29 -0.54
N VAL A 14 -12.99 -6.14 0.40
CA VAL A 14 -13.62 -5.66 1.62
C VAL A 14 -12.62 -4.89 2.48
N ILE A 15 -11.42 -5.45 2.62
CA ILE A 15 -10.38 -4.80 3.40
C ILE A 15 -9.95 -3.52 2.71
N ALA A 16 -9.74 -3.57 1.40
CA ALA A 16 -9.32 -2.39 0.65
C ALA A 16 -10.34 -1.26 0.77
N SER A 17 -11.62 -1.59 0.69
CA SER A 17 -12.67 -0.59 0.83
C SER A 17 -12.70 0.02 2.23
N ALA A 18 -12.49 -0.81 3.25
CA ALA A 18 -12.49 -0.31 4.62
C ALA A 18 -11.30 0.62 4.87
N VAL A 19 -10.13 0.24 4.35
CA VAL A 19 -8.93 1.07 4.48
C VAL A 19 -9.13 2.39 3.73
N LYS A 20 -9.66 2.32 2.52
CA LYS A 20 -9.90 3.52 1.71
C LYS A 20 -10.85 4.48 2.43
N ARG A 21 -11.92 3.95 3.00
CA ARG A 21 -12.86 4.78 3.73
C ARG A 21 -12.21 5.46 4.93
N SER A 22 -11.41 4.72 5.68
CA SER A 22 -10.74 5.29 6.84
C SER A 22 -9.75 6.37 6.45
N VAL A 23 -8.98 6.11 5.40
CA VAL A 23 -7.97 7.06 4.94
C VAL A 23 -8.63 8.33 4.43
N GLU A 24 -9.71 8.18 3.69
CA GLU A 24 -10.42 9.35 3.15
C GLU A 24 -11.11 10.14 4.25
N ALA A 25 -11.55 9.47 5.31
CA ALA A 25 -12.14 10.16 6.44
C ALA A 25 -11.14 11.05 7.16
N TRP A 26 -9.84 10.76 7.03
CA TRP A 26 -8.81 11.61 7.60
C TRP A 26 -8.42 12.76 6.67
N GLY A 27 -9.06 12.87 5.54
CA GLY A 27 -8.76 13.95 4.60
C GLY A 27 -7.67 13.63 3.62
N CYS A 28 -7.31 12.37 3.48
CA CYS A 28 -6.27 11.96 2.54
C CYS A 28 -6.87 11.42 1.26
N ASP A 29 -6.10 11.52 0.18
CA ASP A 29 -6.48 10.84 -1.04
C ASP A 29 -6.06 9.40 -0.93
N CYS A 30 -6.79 8.52 -1.57
CA CYS A 30 -6.47 7.10 -1.54
C CYS A 30 -6.68 6.47 -2.90
N ARG A 31 -5.71 5.69 -3.33
CA ARG A 31 -5.86 4.90 -4.54
C ARG A 31 -5.55 3.46 -4.23
N VAL A 32 -6.48 2.57 -4.58
CA VAL A 32 -6.31 1.14 -4.40
C VAL A 32 -5.86 0.54 -5.73
N VAL A 33 -4.86 -0.34 -5.69
CA VAL A 33 -4.34 -0.97 -6.89
C VAL A 33 -5.43 -1.78 -7.59
N GLN A 34 -5.49 -1.65 -8.89
CA GLN A 34 -6.45 -2.37 -9.69
C GLN A 34 -5.83 -3.59 -10.37
N ASN A 35 -4.59 -3.49 -10.79
CA ASN A 35 -3.94 -4.58 -11.50
C ASN A 35 -2.69 -5.02 -10.75
N PHE A 36 -2.74 -6.20 -10.16
CA PHE A 36 -1.67 -6.69 -9.31
C PHE A 36 -0.46 -7.19 -10.09
N ARG A 37 -0.50 -7.13 -11.40
CA ARG A 37 0.68 -7.37 -12.22
C ARG A 37 1.37 -6.07 -12.60
N CYS A 38 0.69 -4.94 -12.42
CA CYS A 38 1.20 -3.65 -12.84
C CYS A 38 1.24 -2.67 -11.68
N VAL A 39 1.62 -3.15 -10.50
CA VAL A 39 1.64 -2.32 -9.30
C VAL A 39 2.57 -1.13 -9.44
N LEU A 40 3.75 -1.34 -10.04
CA LEU A 40 4.70 -0.23 -10.20
C LEU A 40 4.21 0.86 -11.14
N GLN A 41 3.50 0.47 -12.19
CA GLN A 41 2.97 1.46 -13.14
C GLN A 41 1.92 2.33 -12.45
N GLU A 42 1.04 1.71 -11.65
CA GLU A 42 0.05 2.47 -10.91
C GLU A 42 0.70 3.33 -9.83
N PHE A 43 1.73 2.80 -9.18
CA PHE A 43 2.47 3.54 -8.17
C PHE A 43 3.10 4.80 -8.78
N ALA A 44 3.79 4.63 -9.89
CA ALA A 44 4.48 5.76 -10.51
C ALA A 44 3.50 6.82 -11.01
N ALA A 45 2.36 6.38 -11.55
CA ALA A 45 1.37 7.32 -12.05
C ALA A 45 0.73 8.12 -10.92
N TYR A 46 0.53 7.51 -9.76
CA TYR A 46 -0.13 8.19 -8.65
C TYR A 46 0.86 9.01 -7.81
N ASP A 47 2.11 8.57 -7.76
CA ASP A 47 3.16 9.24 -7.00
C ASP A 47 2.73 9.48 -5.54
N PRO A 48 2.49 8.41 -4.79
CA PRO A 48 1.99 8.56 -3.42
C PRO A 48 3.06 8.98 -2.43
N GLN A 49 2.60 9.46 -1.29
CA GLN A 49 3.47 9.85 -0.20
C GLN A 49 3.52 8.78 0.89
N LEU A 50 2.68 7.78 0.81
CA LEU A 50 2.67 6.65 1.74
C LEU A 50 2.07 5.45 1.03
N VAL A 51 2.61 4.28 1.28
CA VAL A 51 2.11 3.04 0.71
C VAL A 51 1.68 2.12 1.85
N LEU A 52 0.46 1.59 1.75
CA LEU A 52 -0.02 0.55 2.64
C LEU A 52 -0.03 -0.74 1.84
N MET A 53 0.74 -1.72 2.26
CA MET A 53 1.05 -2.89 1.45
C MET A 53 0.66 -4.16 2.17
N ASP A 54 -0.23 -4.94 1.59
CA ASP A 54 -0.52 -6.26 2.11
C ASP A 54 0.66 -7.18 1.77
N ILE A 55 0.93 -8.12 2.63
CA ILE A 55 2.03 -9.06 2.42
C ILE A 55 1.61 -10.14 1.47
N THR A 56 0.41 -10.67 1.63
CA THR A 56 -0.06 -11.79 0.82
C THR A 56 -0.88 -11.28 -0.36
N LEU A 57 -0.29 -11.29 -1.53
CA LEU A 57 -0.90 -10.75 -2.73
C LEU A 57 -0.84 -11.79 -3.86
N PRO A 58 -1.69 -11.64 -4.88
CA PRO A 58 -1.58 -12.51 -6.03
C PRO A 58 -0.34 -12.19 -6.84
N PHE A 59 0.23 -13.16 -7.50
CA PHE A 59 1.40 -13.09 -8.35
C PHE A 59 2.68 -12.86 -7.56
N TYR A 60 2.83 -11.76 -6.89
CA TYR A 60 4.02 -11.43 -6.11
C TYR A 60 3.58 -10.91 -4.75
N ASN A 61 4.32 -11.24 -3.70
CA ASN A 61 3.95 -10.79 -2.36
C ASN A 61 4.36 -9.32 -2.12
N GLY A 62 3.94 -8.80 -0.98
CA GLY A 62 4.20 -7.40 -0.65
C GLY A 62 5.68 -7.06 -0.53
N TYR A 63 6.50 -8.01 -0.10
CA TYR A 63 7.93 -7.76 0.02
C TYR A 63 8.57 -7.56 -1.36
N HIS A 64 8.10 -8.31 -2.35
CA HIS A 64 8.57 -8.13 -3.71
C HIS A 64 8.27 -6.71 -4.19
N TRP A 65 7.03 -6.27 -4.02
CA TRP A 65 6.66 -4.94 -4.50
C TRP A 65 7.36 -3.84 -3.71
N CYS A 66 7.55 -4.04 -2.40
CA CYS A 66 8.30 -3.07 -1.61
C CYS A 66 9.73 -2.93 -2.14
N SER A 67 10.37 -4.05 -2.46
CA SER A 67 11.71 -4.03 -3.01
C SER A 67 11.75 -3.29 -4.35
N GLU A 68 10.74 -3.52 -5.21
CA GLU A 68 10.69 -2.84 -6.50
C GLU A 68 10.44 -1.34 -6.33
N ILE A 69 9.58 -0.97 -5.40
CA ILE A 69 9.32 0.44 -5.12
C ILE A 69 10.58 1.13 -4.61
N ARG A 70 11.38 0.44 -3.79
CA ARG A 70 12.60 1.02 -3.26
C ARG A 70 13.63 1.36 -4.32
N LYS A 71 13.56 0.72 -5.48
CA LYS A 71 14.45 1.08 -6.58
C LYS A 71 14.07 2.43 -7.18
N LEU A 72 12.83 2.87 -6.95
CA LEU A 72 12.33 4.10 -7.56
C LEU A 72 12.11 5.21 -6.55
N SER A 73 11.88 4.90 -5.29
CA SER A 73 11.41 5.89 -4.33
C SER A 73 11.76 5.49 -2.91
N LYS A 74 11.90 6.46 -2.04
CA LYS A 74 12.09 6.23 -0.62
C LYS A 74 10.80 6.41 0.15
N VAL A 75 9.67 6.36 -0.51
CA VAL A 75 8.37 6.55 0.14
C VAL A 75 8.18 5.54 1.27
N PRO A 76 7.63 5.95 2.40
CA PRO A 76 7.38 5.00 3.48
C PRO A 76 6.39 3.93 3.05
N VAL A 77 6.69 2.69 3.43
CA VAL A 77 5.81 1.56 3.17
C VAL A 77 5.45 0.93 4.51
N ILE A 78 4.16 0.81 4.78
CA ILE A 78 3.66 0.16 5.98
C ILE A 78 3.01 -1.13 5.56
N PHE A 79 3.48 -2.24 6.12
CA PHE A 79 2.92 -3.54 5.78
C PHE A 79 1.69 -3.81 6.66
N LEU A 80 0.64 -4.30 6.01
CA LEU A 80 -0.57 -4.70 6.70
C LEU A 80 -0.54 -6.22 6.82
N SER A 81 -0.68 -6.73 8.03
CA SER A 81 -0.74 -8.16 8.22
C SER A 81 -2.19 -8.59 8.09
N SER A 82 -2.40 -9.46 7.13
CA SER A 82 -3.74 -9.98 7.03
C SER A 82 -3.82 -11.29 7.77
N ALA A 83 -2.88 -11.64 8.45
CA ALA A 83 -2.89 -12.85 9.10
C ALA A 83 -3.89 -12.88 10.10
N SER A 84 -4.45 -13.84 10.10
CA SER A 84 -5.53 -13.85 10.81
C SER A 84 -5.41 -13.54 12.14
N ASP A 85 -4.44 -13.44 12.66
CA ASP A 85 -4.49 -13.21 13.95
C ASP A 85 -4.45 -12.05 14.40
N ASN A 86 -4.63 -11.44 14.62
CA ASN A 86 -4.65 -10.31 15.34
C ASN A 86 -4.23 -9.28 14.86
N MET A 87 -4.18 -9.10 14.18
CA MET A 87 -3.97 -8.23 13.85
C MET A 87 -3.77 -7.24 13.53
N ASN A 88 -3.89 -6.72 13.09
CA ASN A 88 -3.71 -5.45 13.04
C ASN A 88 -2.34 -5.15 13.25
N ILE A 89 -1.39 -5.86 12.97
CA ILE A 89 -0.11 -5.43 13.11
C ILE A 89 0.29 -4.67 11.94
N VAL A 90 0.65 -3.49 12.17
CA VAL A 90 1.11 -2.61 11.13
C VAL A 90 2.57 -2.39 11.40
N MET A 91 3.42 -2.74 10.47
CA MET A 91 4.83 -2.56 10.65
C MET A 91 5.33 -1.57 9.66
N ALA A 92 5.89 -0.51 10.15
CA ALA A 92 6.51 0.46 9.27
C ALA A 92 7.93 -0.01 9.03
N ILE A 93 8.24 -0.32 7.81
CA ILE A 93 9.54 -0.82 7.48
C ILE A 93 10.21 0.14 6.53
N ASN A 94 11.37 0.60 6.91
CA ASN A 94 12.12 1.48 6.05
C ASN A 94 13.20 0.67 5.39
N MET A 95 12.80 -0.15 4.44
CA MET A 95 13.72 -1.04 3.80
C MET A 95 14.56 -0.30 2.80
N GLY A 96 15.81 -0.48 2.84
CA GLY A 96 16.67 0.17 1.91
C GLY A 96 16.91 1.62 2.24
N GLY A 97 16.59 1.94 3.43
CA GLY A 97 16.74 3.31 3.86
C GLY A 97 18.12 3.79 3.88
#